data_a088476052877adf1bdf667dc9dd44b3
#
_entry.id   a088476052877adf1bdf667dc9dd44b3
#
_cell.length_a   1.000
_cell.length_b   1.000
_cell.length_c   1.000
_cell.angle_alpha   90.00
_cell.angle_beta   90.00
_cell.angle_gamma   90.00
#
_symmetry.space_group_name_H-M   'P 1'
#
loop_
_entity.id
_entity.type
_entity.pdbx_description
1 polymer ?
#
loop_
_entity_poly.entity_id
_entity_poly.type
_entity_poly.pdbx_seq_one_letter_code
_entity_poly.pdbx_strand_id
1 'polypeptide(L)'
;MKKKKLSKLLLLFLCTINLISCNNEETESAYHLELTVNSCKIILGGSESVKLTAHENTTLDITDGEVADAVYTWGGNTEYASDIKITGKRDGETDIIVTDHETGETARIKVEVTKAPMPHLALKKGNRKNVFDRMDFYLTNDGSQSITMGLLSEVCDSIVWTVNGQKGSYRLYDRESGEGVVKSHLVMEWGHCFIFPGDYETCLTAWKDNKVLYQDILSVTIINDKDFLGFNWKDVTNTSQAWTSYADVIGSNPDLMTTYRFNAGVPSVEVAYFNVTSDKYLSQSYDVLYNYFCSFYSQPTYEDKKDKQKIFRLYKELFSEQKVYPNAYPCAIWVTDNTNAVLLLDEDDSARYIVYAEPRQ
;
A
#
# COMPACT_ATOMS: atom_id res chain seq x y z
N MET A 1 -56.42 34.08 28.49
CA MET A 1 -57.28 33.03 29.07
C MET A 1 -58.20 32.47 28.01
N LYS A 2 -57.97 31.32 27.44
CA LYS A 2 -58.90 30.45 26.67
C LYS A 2 -58.12 29.38 25.94
N LYS A 3 -57.55 28.36 26.64
CA LYS A 3 -57.02 27.11 26.10
C LYS A 3 -57.12 26.04 27.20
N LYS A 4 -58.30 25.60 27.57
CA LYS A 4 -58.50 24.46 28.49
C LYS A 4 -59.86 23.79 28.35
N LYS A 5 -60.41 23.63 27.12
CA LYS A 5 -61.68 22.91 26.92
C LYS A 5 -61.71 21.93 25.74
N LEU A 6 -60.56 21.66 25.09
CA LEU A 6 -60.53 20.72 23.94
C LEU A 6 -59.92 19.34 24.27
N SER A 7 -59.38 19.18 25.51
CA SER A 7 -58.69 17.93 25.90
C SER A 7 -59.57 16.87 26.58
N LYS A 8 -60.85 17.21 26.90
CA LYS A 8 -61.76 16.24 27.55
C LYS A 8 -62.73 15.54 26.63
N LEU A 9 -62.88 15.98 25.37
CA LEU A 9 -63.77 15.34 24.40
C LEU A 9 -63.07 14.28 23.54
N LEU A 10 -61.74 14.26 23.48
CA LEU A 10 -60.96 13.29 22.73
C LEU A 10 -60.72 11.99 23.53
N LEU A 11 -60.88 12.02 24.86
CA LEU A 11 -60.61 10.86 25.71
C LEU A 11 -61.86 9.95 25.88
N LEU A 12 -63.04 10.39 25.47
CA LEU A 12 -64.26 9.59 25.56
C LEU A 12 -64.60 8.83 24.31
N PHE A 13 -63.89 9.06 23.17
CA PHE A 13 -64.10 8.35 21.91
C PHE A 13 -63.14 7.18 21.74
N LEU A 14 -62.14 6.99 22.62
CA LEU A 14 -61.17 5.88 22.57
C LEU A 14 -61.53 4.68 23.47
N CYS A 15 -62.64 4.74 24.22
CA CYS A 15 -63.05 3.65 25.13
C CYS A 15 -64.22 2.77 24.64
N THR A 16 -64.72 2.98 23.43
CA THR A 16 -65.90 2.21 22.94
C THR A 16 -65.61 1.28 21.73
N ILE A 17 -64.32 1.02 21.40
CA ILE A 17 -63.98 0.10 20.31
C ILE A 17 -63.23 -1.17 20.81
N ASN A 18 -63.42 -1.54 22.06
CA ASN A 18 -62.79 -2.76 22.58
C ASN A 18 -63.79 -3.81 23.08
N LEU A 19 -64.81 -4.07 22.34
CA LEU A 19 -65.65 -5.25 22.58
C LEU A 19 -66.28 -5.74 21.28
N ILE A 20 -65.45 -6.21 20.31
CA ILE A 20 -65.95 -7.10 19.27
C ILE A 20 -64.84 -8.13 19.01
N SER A 21 -65.16 -9.35 19.39
CA SER A 21 -64.76 -10.63 18.83
C SER A 21 -63.30 -11.03 19.01
N CYS A 22 -63.04 -11.81 20.05
CA CYS A 22 -62.14 -12.95 19.94
C CYS A 22 -62.77 -13.94 18.94
N ASN A 23 -62.46 -13.80 17.68
CA ASN A 23 -62.31 -14.93 16.81
C ASN A 23 -60.79 -15.14 16.71
N ASN A 24 -60.32 -16.24 17.32
CA ASN A 24 -59.05 -16.84 16.97
C ASN A 24 -59.15 -17.42 15.56
N GLU A 25 -59.13 -16.60 14.55
CA GLU A 25 -58.49 -16.93 13.31
C GLU A 25 -57.04 -16.52 13.50
N GLU A 26 -56.20 -17.49 13.77
CA GLU A 26 -54.77 -17.41 13.44
C GLU A 26 -54.74 -17.02 11.95
N THR A 27 -54.73 -15.72 11.64
CA THR A 27 -54.21 -15.27 10.37
C THR A 27 -52.76 -15.66 10.42
N GLU A 28 -52.43 -16.89 9.92
CA GLU A 28 -51.12 -17.17 9.37
C GLU A 28 -50.80 -15.95 8.51
N SER A 29 -49.93 -15.11 8.96
CA SER A 29 -49.39 -14.03 8.14
C SER A 29 -48.77 -14.74 6.95
N ALA A 30 -49.42 -14.60 5.79
CA ALA A 30 -48.98 -15.27 4.55
C ALA A 30 -47.52 -14.89 4.36
N TYR A 31 -46.66 -15.84 4.68
CA TYR A 31 -45.21 -15.71 4.58
C TYR A 31 -44.91 -15.77 3.10
N HIS A 32 -44.53 -14.65 2.50
CA HIS A 32 -44.29 -14.54 1.06
C HIS A 32 -42.80 -14.66 0.74
N LEU A 33 -42.54 -15.22 -0.42
CA LEU A 33 -41.18 -15.28 -0.98
C LEU A 33 -40.71 -13.85 -1.29
N GLU A 34 -39.70 -13.40 -0.58
CA GLU A 34 -39.11 -12.08 -0.78
C GLU A 34 -37.59 -12.15 -0.76
N LEU A 35 -36.93 -11.49 -1.72
CA LEU A 35 -35.48 -11.40 -1.84
C LEU A 35 -35.00 -10.02 -1.41
N THR A 36 -33.86 -9.95 -0.74
CA THR A 36 -33.20 -8.67 -0.42
C THR A 36 -32.70 -7.95 -1.68
N VAL A 37 -32.29 -8.71 -2.69
CA VAL A 37 -31.86 -8.22 -4.00
C VAL A 37 -32.28 -9.20 -5.10
N ASN A 38 -32.53 -8.70 -6.30
CA ASN A 38 -32.91 -9.49 -7.47
C ASN A 38 -31.78 -9.58 -8.53
N SER A 39 -30.62 -9.05 -8.22
CA SER A 39 -29.42 -9.16 -9.07
C SER A 39 -28.15 -9.08 -8.23
N CYS A 40 -27.12 -9.80 -8.66
CA CYS A 40 -25.78 -9.70 -8.07
C CYS A 40 -24.71 -9.81 -9.15
N LYS A 41 -23.57 -9.18 -8.86
CA LYS A 41 -22.34 -9.32 -9.65
C LYS A 41 -21.31 -10.07 -8.81
N ILE A 42 -20.77 -11.12 -9.38
CA ILE A 42 -19.80 -12.00 -8.72
C ILE A 42 -18.54 -12.05 -9.56
N ILE A 43 -17.39 -12.00 -8.90
CA ILE A 43 -16.12 -12.24 -9.55
C ILE A 43 -15.94 -13.75 -9.72
N LEU A 44 -15.38 -14.17 -10.84
CA LEU A 44 -15.07 -15.57 -11.12
C LEU A 44 -14.28 -16.21 -9.96
N GLY A 45 -14.84 -17.26 -9.38
CA GLY A 45 -14.32 -17.93 -8.19
C GLY A 45 -14.75 -17.33 -6.85
N GLY A 46 -15.39 -16.15 -6.86
CA GLY A 46 -15.97 -15.52 -5.67
C GLY A 46 -17.39 -16.02 -5.38
N SER A 47 -17.92 -15.59 -4.23
CA SER A 47 -19.27 -15.93 -3.79
C SER A 47 -19.97 -14.71 -3.22
N GLU A 48 -21.29 -14.63 -3.43
CA GLU A 48 -22.19 -13.65 -2.85
C GLU A 48 -23.36 -14.34 -2.16
N SER A 49 -23.91 -13.70 -1.13
CA SER A 49 -25.05 -14.19 -0.38
C SER A 49 -26.26 -13.29 -0.56
N VAL A 50 -27.36 -13.87 -0.99
CA VAL A 50 -28.65 -13.20 -1.10
C VAL A 50 -29.56 -13.69 0.02
N LYS A 51 -30.00 -12.78 0.88
CA LYS A 51 -30.95 -13.08 1.96
C LYS A 51 -32.37 -13.09 1.42
N LEU A 52 -33.18 -13.98 1.96
CA LEU A 52 -34.57 -14.12 1.56
C LEU A 52 -35.47 -14.58 2.69
N THR A 53 -36.74 -14.26 2.53
CA THR A 53 -37.85 -14.87 3.26
C THR A 53 -38.39 -16.01 2.41
N ALA A 54 -38.34 -17.24 2.88
CA ALA A 54 -38.84 -18.41 2.16
C ALA A 54 -39.04 -19.58 3.11
N HIS A 55 -39.87 -20.58 2.71
CA HIS A 55 -40.07 -21.81 3.46
C HIS A 55 -38.92 -22.80 3.25
N GLU A 56 -38.88 -23.82 4.14
CA GLU A 56 -37.85 -24.86 4.08
C GLU A 56 -37.86 -25.61 2.72
N ASN A 57 -39.05 -25.85 2.18
CA ASN A 57 -39.22 -26.52 0.89
C ASN A 57 -39.09 -25.55 -0.29
N THR A 58 -37.91 -24.91 -0.38
CA THR A 58 -37.57 -24.00 -1.48
C THR A 58 -36.48 -24.62 -2.33
N THR A 59 -36.64 -24.53 -3.65
CA THR A 59 -35.67 -25.04 -4.62
C THR A 59 -35.08 -23.94 -5.49
N LEU A 60 -33.88 -24.20 -6.00
CA LEU A 60 -33.19 -23.33 -6.95
C LEU A 60 -33.06 -24.03 -8.30
N ASP A 61 -33.42 -23.33 -9.36
CA ASP A 61 -33.14 -23.74 -10.75
C ASP A 61 -32.20 -22.71 -11.39
N ILE A 62 -31.05 -23.17 -11.84
CA ILE A 62 -30.00 -22.31 -12.41
C ILE A 62 -30.00 -22.49 -13.92
N THR A 63 -30.28 -21.42 -14.67
CA THR A 63 -30.43 -21.47 -16.13
C THR A 63 -29.16 -21.94 -16.84
N ASP A 64 -27.98 -21.51 -16.36
CA ASP A 64 -26.67 -21.99 -16.82
C ASP A 64 -25.78 -22.31 -15.62
N GLY A 65 -25.75 -23.56 -15.21
CA GLY A 65 -24.94 -24.07 -14.11
C GLY A 65 -23.42 -24.10 -14.37
N GLU A 66 -23.00 -23.81 -15.62
CA GLU A 66 -21.59 -23.59 -15.93
C GLU A 66 -21.12 -22.18 -15.56
N VAL A 67 -22.04 -21.20 -15.55
CA VAL A 67 -21.73 -19.80 -15.19
C VAL A 67 -21.67 -19.63 -13.68
N ALA A 68 -22.66 -20.14 -12.96
CA ALA A 68 -22.71 -20.03 -11.50
C ALA A 68 -23.28 -21.31 -10.86
N ASP A 69 -23.00 -21.46 -9.57
CA ASP A 69 -23.62 -22.44 -8.69
C ASP A 69 -24.32 -21.72 -7.54
N ALA A 70 -25.33 -22.34 -6.94
CA ALA A 70 -26.06 -21.76 -5.84
C ALA A 70 -26.52 -22.82 -4.83
N VAL A 71 -26.44 -22.47 -3.55
CA VAL A 71 -26.88 -23.33 -2.44
C VAL A 71 -27.84 -22.55 -1.55
N TYR A 72 -29.05 -23.08 -1.39
CA TYR A 72 -30.03 -22.56 -0.46
C TYR A 72 -29.79 -23.10 0.94
N THR A 73 -29.91 -22.24 1.93
CA THR A 73 -29.85 -22.58 3.35
C THR A 73 -31.04 -21.94 4.05
N TRP A 74 -31.92 -22.77 4.56
CA TRP A 74 -33.06 -22.31 5.34
C TRP A 74 -32.63 -21.85 6.74
N GLY A 75 -33.10 -20.69 7.15
CA GLY A 75 -32.77 -20.04 8.42
C GLY A 75 -33.92 -19.92 9.40
N GLY A 76 -35.11 -20.43 9.06
CA GLY A 76 -36.32 -20.35 9.88
C GLY A 76 -37.41 -19.44 9.31
N ASN A 77 -38.55 -19.39 10.00
CA ASN A 77 -39.76 -18.63 9.58
C ASN A 77 -39.69 -17.17 10.07
N THR A 78 -38.60 -16.49 9.79
CA THR A 78 -38.47 -15.06 10.05
C THR A 78 -38.04 -14.33 8.79
N GLU A 79 -38.33 -13.05 8.73
CA GLU A 79 -38.03 -12.19 7.60
C GLU A 79 -36.54 -12.22 7.29
N TYR A 80 -36.16 -12.53 6.04
CA TYR A 80 -34.77 -12.62 5.56
C TYR A 80 -33.84 -13.56 6.35
N ALA A 81 -34.38 -14.58 7.01
CA ALA A 81 -33.59 -15.54 7.78
C ALA A 81 -32.84 -16.54 6.90
N SER A 82 -33.37 -16.85 5.73
CA SER A 82 -32.78 -17.79 4.79
C SER A 82 -31.73 -17.13 3.90
N ASP A 83 -30.86 -17.96 3.29
CA ASP A 83 -29.71 -17.50 2.51
C ASP A 83 -29.52 -18.32 1.24
N ILE A 84 -29.19 -17.65 0.14
CA ILE A 84 -28.70 -18.27 -1.08
C ILE A 84 -27.26 -17.86 -1.28
N LYS A 85 -26.32 -18.78 -1.09
CA LYS A 85 -24.94 -18.58 -1.43
C LYS A 85 -24.73 -18.91 -2.90
N ILE A 86 -24.32 -17.90 -3.69
CA ILE A 86 -24.09 -18.00 -5.13
C ILE A 86 -22.59 -17.94 -5.38
N THR A 87 -22.05 -18.86 -6.18
CA THR A 87 -20.62 -18.94 -6.51
C THR A 87 -20.41 -18.86 -8.01
N GLY A 88 -19.57 -17.93 -8.47
CA GLY A 88 -19.24 -17.74 -9.87
C GLY A 88 -18.24 -18.80 -10.37
N LYS A 89 -18.57 -19.51 -11.44
CA LYS A 89 -17.74 -20.61 -12.01
C LYS A 89 -17.13 -20.26 -13.37
N ARG A 90 -17.79 -19.46 -14.17
CA ARG A 90 -17.34 -19.00 -15.49
C ARG A 90 -17.90 -17.62 -15.77
N ASP A 91 -17.15 -16.78 -16.45
CA ASP A 91 -17.63 -15.46 -16.89
C ASP A 91 -18.88 -15.61 -17.80
N GLY A 92 -19.87 -14.77 -17.56
CA GLY A 92 -21.15 -14.79 -18.26
C GLY A 92 -22.32 -14.32 -17.39
N GLU A 93 -23.52 -14.48 -17.93
CA GLU A 93 -24.77 -14.18 -17.23
C GLU A 93 -25.60 -15.46 -17.08
N THR A 94 -26.27 -15.61 -15.94
CA THR A 94 -27.24 -16.67 -15.68
C THR A 94 -28.34 -16.15 -14.77
N ASP A 95 -29.44 -16.87 -14.72
CA ASP A 95 -30.53 -16.59 -13.81
C ASP A 95 -30.70 -17.77 -12.84
N ILE A 96 -31.02 -17.41 -11.60
CA ILE A 96 -31.43 -18.37 -10.57
C ILE A 96 -32.91 -18.13 -10.31
N ILE A 97 -33.70 -19.13 -10.55
CA ILE A 97 -35.15 -19.15 -10.25
C ILE A 97 -35.32 -19.81 -8.89
N VAL A 98 -35.84 -19.05 -7.95
CA VAL A 98 -36.16 -19.51 -6.59
C VAL A 98 -37.64 -19.90 -6.60
N THR A 99 -37.97 -21.10 -6.19
CA THR A 99 -39.36 -21.57 -6.10
C THR A 99 -39.64 -22.02 -4.68
N ASP A 100 -40.57 -21.34 -4.04
CA ASP A 100 -41.13 -21.73 -2.75
C ASP A 100 -42.34 -22.66 -3.00
N HIS A 101 -42.21 -23.94 -2.68
CA HIS A 101 -43.23 -24.94 -2.97
C HIS A 101 -44.43 -24.89 -2.00
N GLU A 102 -44.34 -24.20 -0.88
CA GLU A 102 -45.44 -24.06 0.05
C GLU A 102 -46.43 -22.99 -0.40
N THR A 103 -45.91 -21.88 -0.92
CA THR A 103 -46.76 -20.80 -1.48
C THR A 103 -46.98 -20.90 -2.97
N GLY A 104 -46.13 -21.63 -3.69
CA GLY A 104 -46.09 -21.69 -5.14
C GLY A 104 -45.50 -20.44 -5.80
N GLU A 105 -44.93 -19.53 -4.98
CA GLU A 105 -44.32 -18.30 -5.48
C GLU A 105 -42.94 -18.55 -6.07
N THR A 106 -42.58 -17.71 -7.05
CA THR A 106 -41.29 -17.77 -7.71
C THR A 106 -40.62 -16.38 -7.70
N ALA A 107 -39.33 -16.36 -7.52
CA ALA A 107 -38.53 -15.14 -7.65
C ALA A 107 -37.29 -15.42 -8.53
N ARG A 108 -36.73 -14.36 -9.12
CA ARG A 108 -35.58 -14.46 -10.02
C ARG A 108 -34.42 -13.62 -9.49
N ILE A 109 -33.22 -14.19 -9.48
CA ILE A 109 -31.97 -13.49 -9.23
C ILE A 109 -31.18 -13.51 -10.54
N LYS A 110 -30.89 -12.30 -11.07
CA LYS A 110 -29.97 -12.15 -12.21
C LYS A 110 -28.54 -12.17 -11.71
N VAL A 111 -27.72 -13.09 -12.21
CA VAL A 111 -26.32 -13.25 -11.82
C VAL A 111 -25.42 -12.88 -13.00
N GLU A 112 -24.54 -11.95 -12.80
CA GLU A 112 -23.45 -11.60 -13.72
C GLU A 112 -22.13 -12.03 -13.10
N VAL A 113 -21.45 -13.00 -13.71
CA VAL A 113 -20.09 -13.42 -13.31
C VAL A 113 -19.11 -12.74 -14.24
N THR A 114 -18.24 -11.92 -13.65
CA THR A 114 -17.21 -11.21 -14.40
C THR A 114 -15.83 -11.78 -14.11
N LYS A 115 -14.90 -11.64 -15.05
CA LYS A 115 -13.49 -11.92 -14.76
C LYS A 115 -13.05 -11.04 -13.62
N ALA A 116 -12.26 -11.63 -12.73
CA ALA A 116 -11.65 -10.86 -11.66
C ALA A 116 -10.82 -9.73 -12.28
N PRO A 117 -10.98 -8.49 -11.83
CA PRO A 117 -10.12 -7.41 -12.27
C PRO A 117 -8.70 -7.71 -11.84
N MET A 118 -7.77 -7.68 -12.81
CA MET A 118 -6.36 -7.89 -12.51
C MET A 118 -5.82 -6.72 -11.72
N PRO A 119 -4.93 -6.98 -10.75
CA PRO A 119 -4.30 -5.90 -10.01
C PRO A 119 -3.33 -5.12 -10.90
N HIS A 120 -3.47 -3.80 -10.91
CA HIS A 120 -2.56 -2.89 -11.58
C HIS A 120 -1.76 -2.10 -10.56
N LEU A 121 -0.49 -1.85 -10.91
CA LEU A 121 0.39 -1.01 -10.12
C LEU A 121 0.17 0.47 -10.48
N ALA A 122 -0.05 1.30 -9.49
CA ALA A 122 -0.25 2.74 -9.68
C ALA A 122 0.54 3.57 -8.66
N LEU A 123 0.71 4.85 -8.97
CA LEU A 123 1.38 5.84 -8.14
C LEU A 123 0.39 6.93 -7.70
N LYS A 124 0.45 7.34 -6.44
CA LYS A 124 -0.38 8.44 -5.94
C LYS A 124 -0.04 9.79 -6.54
N LYS A 125 1.21 10.03 -6.91
CA LYS A 125 1.70 11.32 -7.41
C LYS A 125 2.78 11.12 -8.45
N GLY A 126 2.43 11.07 -9.71
CA GLY A 126 3.37 11.05 -10.84
C GLY A 126 4.52 10.02 -10.71
N ASN A 127 5.19 9.78 -11.79
CA ASN A 127 6.26 8.78 -11.88
C ASN A 127 7.69 9.36 -11.83
N ARG A 128 7.83 10.65 -11.48
CA ARG A 128 9.12 11.34 -11.38
C ARG A 128 9.33 11.89 -9.98
N LYS A 129 10.42 11.54 -9.33
CA LYS A 129 10.78 11.93 -7.97
C LYS A 129 12.28 12.18 -7.86
N ASN A 130 12.69 12.88 -6.80
CA ASN A 130 14.09 12.91 -6.40
C ASN A 130 14.49 11.67 -5.61
N VAL A 131 15.79 11.42 -5.57
CA VAL A 131 16.38 10.45 -4.63
C VAL A 131 15.93 10.77 -3.21
N PHE A 132 15.68 9.75 -2.40
CA PHE A 132 15.12 9.83 -1.04
C PHE A 132 13.70 10.39 -0.93
N ASP A 133 13.10 10.91 -1.99
CA ASP A 133 11.68 11.23 -1.97
C ASP A 133 10.86 9.94 -1.96
N ARG A 134 9.89 9.89 -1.05
CA ARG A 134 8.99 8.76 -0.97
C ARG A 134 8.07 8.67 -2.20
N MET A 135 8.06 7.53 -2.85
CA MET A 135 7.04 7.14 -3.84
C MET A 135 6.01 6.26 -3.18
N ASP A 136 4.74 6.64 -3.30
CA ASP A 136 3.63 5.86 -2.76
C ASP A 136 2.99 5.05 -3.89
N PHE A 137 3.21 3.74 -3.85
CA PHE A 137 2.60 2.76 -4.73
C PHE A 137 1.31 2.24 -4.12
N TYR A 138 0.38 1.86 -4.97
CA TYR A 138 -0.83 1.19 -4.54
C TYR A 138 -1.33 0.24 -5.63
N LEU A 139 -2.14 -0.72 -5.24
CA LEU A 139 -2.81 -1.61 -6.16
C LEU A 139 -4.18 -1.06 -6.49
N THR A 140 -4.51 -1.07 -7.76
CA THR A 140 -5.80 -0.63 -8.29
C THR A 140 -6.37 -1.68 -9.22
N ASN A 141 -7.65 -1.55 -9.46
CA ASN A 141 -8.41 -2.34 -10.37
C ASN A 141 -8.87 -1.41 -11.51
N ASP A 142 -8.42 -1.66 -12.72
CA ASP A 142 -8.74 -0.88 -13.93
C ASP A 142 -8.56 0.64 -13.80
N GLY A 143 -7.62 1.06 -12.95
CA GLY A 143 -7.20 2.46 -12.81
C GLY A 143 -8.14 3.35 -11.98
N SER A 144 -9.25 2.86 -11.47
CA SER A 144 -10.27 3.70 -10.83
C SER A 144 -10.51 3.45 -9.34
N GLN A 145 -10.22 2.27 -8.84
CA GLN A 145 -10.49 1.90 -7.45
C GLN A 145 -9.35 1.08 -6.85
N SER A 146 -9.03 1.36 -5.60
CA SER A 146 -8.06 0.55 -4.85
C SER A 146 -8.60 -0.86 -4.60
N ILE A 147 -7.75 -1.86 -4.81
CA ILE A 147 -8.08 -3.26 -4.53
C ILE A 147 -8.04 -3.53 -3.03
N THR A 148 -9.02 -4.25 -2.51
CA THR A 148 -9.01 -4.76 -1.14
C THR A 148 -8.27 -6.09 -1.05
N MET A 149 -7.76 -6.42 0.14
CA MET A 149 -7.13 -7.73 0.38
C MET A 149 -8.09 -8.89 0.11
N GLY A 150 -9.37 -8.76 0.47
CA GLY A 150 -10.37 -9.79 0.20
C GLY A 150 -10.49 -10.09 -1.29
N LEU A 151 -10.69 -9.06 -2.09
CA LEU A 151 -10.79 -9.19 -3.54
C LEU A 151 -9.51 -9.78 -4.15
N LEU A 152 -8.35 -9.32 -3.68
CA LEU A 152 -7.06 -9.80 -4.15
C LEU A 152 -6.86 -11.29 -3.89
N SER A 153 -7.25 -11.79 -2.70
CA SER A 153 -7.12 -13.20 -2.32
C SER A 153 -8.02 -14.15 -3.14
N GLU A 154 -9.05 -13.63 -3.77
CA GLU A 154 -9.88 -14.40 -4.70
C GLU A 154 -9.22 -14.55 -6.08
N VAL A 155 -8.41 -13.55 -6.46
CA VAL A 155 -7.76 -13.47 -7.78
C VAL A 155 -6.46 -14.26 -7.83
N CYS A 156 -5.59 -14.08 -6.86
CA CYS A 156 -4.24 -14.63 -6.85
C CYS A 156 -3.83 -15.11 -5.46
N ASP A 157 -2.78 -15.95 -5.43
CA ASP A 157 -2.23 -16.49 -4.19
C ASP A 157 -1.14 -15.60 -3.63
N SER A 158 -0.40 -14.93 -4.49
CA SER A 158 0.64 -13.99 -4.08
C SER A 158 0.87 -12.89 -5.12
N ILE A 159 1.39 -11.77 -4.64
CA ILE A 159 1.87 -10.66 -5.46
C ILE A 159 3.30 -10.34 -5.05
N VAL A 160 4.18 -10.31 -6.05
CA VAL A 160 5.58 -9.95 -5.88
C VAL A 160 5.84 -8.66 -6.63
N TRP A 161 6.39 -7.69 -5.95
CA TRP A 161 6.86 -6.44 -6.54
C TRP A 161 8.38 -6.47 -6.65
N THR A 162 8.90 -6.16 -7.83
CA THR A 162 10.33 -6.10 -8.12
C THR A 162 10.69 -4.77 -8.77
N VAL A 163 11.94 -4.37 -8.62
CA VAL A 163 12.49 -3.18 -9.29
C VAL A 163 13.69 -3.59 -10.13
N ASN A 164 13.65 -3.30 -11.42
CA ASN A 164 14.77 -3.57 -12.31
C ASN A 164 15.98 -2.68 -11.93
N GLY A 165 17.16 -3.27 -11.94
CA GLY A 165 18.40 -2.60 -11.51
C GLY A 165 18.63 -2.57 -10.00
N GLN A 166 17.67 -2.96 -9.18
CA GLN A 166 17.83 -3.18 -7.75
C GLN A 166 17.81 -4.66 -7.42
N LYS A 167 18.60 -5.06 -6.44
CA LYS A 167 18.62 -6.46 -5.99
C LYS A 167 17.47 -6.68 -5.03
N GLY A 168 16.62 -7.61 -5.36
CA GLY A 168 15.58 -8.10 -4.49
C GLY A 168 14.15 -7.85 -4.96
N SER A 169 13.23 -8.39 -4.21
CA SER A 169 11.80 -8.27 -4.46
C SER A 169 11.07 -8.23 -3.14
N TYR A 170 9.97 -7.47 -3.10
CA TYR A 170 9.00 -7.56 -2.01
C TYR A 170 7.87 -8.47 -2.40
N ARG A 171 7.52 -9.37 -1.51
CA ARG A 171 6.26 -10.08 -1.59
C ARG A 171 5.20 -9.22 -0.92
N LEU A 172 4.36 -8.56 -1.73
CA LEU A 172 3.34 -7.64 -1.23
C LEU A 172 2.16 -8.37 -0.60
N TYR A 173 1.89 -9.57 -1.08
CA TYR A 173 0.80 -10.42 -0.59
C TYR A 173 1.17 -11.88 -0.83
N ASP A 174 0.94 -12.72 0.17
CA ASP A 174 1.10 -14.15 0.11
C ASP A 174 -0.05 -14.83 0.85
N ARG A 175 -0.85 -15.58 0.13
CA ARG A 175 -2.03 -16.25 0.67
C ARG A 175 -1.68 -17.36 1.64
N GLU A 176 -0.59 -18.10 1.37
CA GLU A 176 -0.19 -19.23 2.21
C GLU A 176 0.44 -18.78 3.52
N SER A 177 1.31 -17.79 3.47
CA SER A 177 1.96 -17.24 4.65
C SER A 177 1.11 -16.21 5.40
N GLY A 178 0.12 -15.63 4.73
CA GLY A 178 -0.64 -14.49 5.25
C GLY A 178 0.17 -13.20 5.31
N GLU A 179 1.36 -13.19 4.73
CA GLU A 179 2.22 -12.01 4.69
C GLU A 179 1.80 -11.06 3.58
N GLY A 180 1.95 -9.77 3.83
CA GLY A 180 1.67 -8.72 2.87
C GLY A 180 1.89 -7.33 3.44
N VAL A 181 2.12 -6.36 2.56
CA VAL A 181 2.27 -4.95 2.94
C VAL A 181 0.90 -4.29 2.88
N VAL A 182 0.20 -4.30 4.00
CA VAL A 182 -1.11 -3.66 4.15
C VAL A 182 -0.98 -2.46 5.06
N LYS A 183 -1.19 -1.26 4.54
CA LYS A 183 -1.17 0.01 5.29
C LYS A 183 -2.52 0.35 5.92
N SER A 184 -3.59 -0.15 5.32
CA SER A 184 -4.92 -0.10 5.87
C SER A 184 -5.60 -1.46 5.74
N HIS A 185 -6.64 -1.70 6.51
CA HIS A 185 -7.38 -2.97 6.46
C HIS A 185 -8.07 -3.23 5.11
N LEU A 186 -8.12 -2.24 4.24
CA LEU A 186 -8.90 -2.30 3.01
C LEU A 186 -8.07 -2.16 1.73
N VAL A 187 -6.87 -1.57 1.80
CA VAL A 187 -6.11 -1.17 0.62
C VAL A 187 -4.66 -1.57 0.77
N MET A 188 -4.10 -2.22 -0.24
CA MET A 188 -2.67 -2.48 -0.32
C MET A 188 -1.95 -1.27 -0.89
N GLU A 189 -1.15 -0.65 -0.05
CA GLU A 189 -0.28 0.44 -0.44
C GLU A 189 1.04 0.38 0.33
N TRP A 190 2.10 0.89 -0.29
CA TRP A 190 3.42 0.98 0.35
C TRP A 190 4.19 2.17 -0.20
N GLY A 191 5.15 2.63 0.59
CA GLY A 191 6.08 3.67 0.17
C GLY A 191 7.47 3.10 -0.05
N HIS A 192 8.15 3.59 -1.08
CA HIS A 192 9.52 3.24 -1.37
C HIS A 192 10.33 4.51 -1.64
N CYS A 193 11.60 4.52 -1.18
CA CYS A 193 12.55 5.58 -1.44
C CYS A 193 13.69 5.01 -2.29
N PHE A 194 13.87 5.55 -3.48
CA PHE A 194 15.01 5.19 -4.32
C PHE A 194 16.24 6.00 -3.89
N ILE A 195 17.37 5.34 -3.79
CA ILE A 195 18.62 5.95 -3.35
C ILE A 195 19.57 6.29 -4.50
N PHE A 196 19.31 5.82 -5.70
CA PHE A 196 20.09 6.14 -6.89
C PHE A 196 19.23 6.85 -7.93
N PRO A 197 19.78 7.85 -8.63
CA PRO A 197 19.13 8.42 -9.79
C PRO A 197 19.11 7.42 -10.96
N GLY A 198 18.11 7.51 -11.80
CA GLY A 198 17.97 6.64 -12.97
C GLY A 198 16.53 6.38 -13.35
N ASP A 199 16.37 5.66 -14.45
CA ASP A 199 15.08 5.14 -14.88
C ASP A 199 14.94 3.69 -14.42
N TYR A 200 13.81 3.37 -13.80
CA TYR A 200 13.52 2.06 -13.26
C TYR A 200 12.24 1.52 -13.85
N GLU A 201 12.23 0.23 -14.10
CA GLU A 201 11.01 -0.53 -14.33
C GLU A 201 10.62 -1.26 -13.05
N THR A 202 9.48 -0.90 -12.48
CA THR A 202 8.88 -1.63 -11.38
C THR A 202 7.91 -2.64 -11.95
N CYS A 203 8.00 -3.89 -11.55
CA CYS A 203 7.18 -4.97 -12.05
C CYS A 203 6.37 -5.60 -10.92
N LEU A 204 5.06 -5.65 -11.12
CA LEU A 204 4.14 -6.40 -10.29
C LEU A 204 3.89 -7.75 -10.96
N THR A 205 4.10 -8.84 -10.25
CA THR A 205 3.80 -10.19 -10.75
C THR A 205 2.79 -10.85 -9.81
N ALA A 206 1.61 -11.16 -10.34
CA ALA A 206 0.60 -11.93 -9.63
C ALA A 206 0.73 -13.42 -9.94
N TRP A 207 0.65 -14.26 -8.91
CA TRP A 207 0.80 -15.70 -9.00
C TRP A 207 -0.48 -16.40 -8.57
N LYS A 208 -0.81 -17.50 -9.24
CA LYS A 208 -1.86 -18.44 -8.85
C LYS A 208 -1.42 -19.87 -9.19
N ASP A 209 -1.61 -20.79 -8.24
CA ASP A 209 -1.24 -22.20 -8.41
C ASP A 209 0.23 -22.38 -8.89
N ASN A 210 1.15 -21.59 -8.34
CA ASN A 210 2.58 -21.54 -8.70
C ASN A 210 2.86 -21.16 -10.17
N LYS A 211 1.92 -20.49 -10.83
CA LYS A 211 2.09 -19.97 -12.19
C LYS A 211 1.92 -18.46 -12.18
N VAL A 212 2.65 -17.78 -13.06
CA VAL A 212 2.43 -16.37 -13.31
C VAL A 212 1.05 -16.20 -13.96
N LEU A 213 0.17 -15.50 -13.23
CA LEU A 213 -1.16 -15.18 -13.71
C LEU A 213 -1.14 -13.89 -14.55
N TYR A 214 -0.39 -12.91 -14.09
CA TYR A 214 -0.37 -11.57 -14.67
C TYR A 214 0.91 -10.84 -14.29
N GLN A 215 1.35 -9.94 -15.17
CA GLN A 215 2.43 -8.98 -14.89
C GLN A 215 2.00 -7.58 -15.30
N ASP A 216 2.37 -6.61 -14.49
CA ASP A 216 2.19 -5.19 -14.77
C ASP A 216 3.50 -4.44 -14.56
N ILE A 217 3.82 -3.53 -15.47
CA ILE A 217 5.08 -2.78 -15.45
C ILE A 217 4.79 -1.29 -15.36
N LEU A 218 5.42 -0.64 -14.41
CA LEU A 218 5.34 0.80 -14.22
C LEU A 218 6.75 1.41 -14.27
N SER A 219 6.97 2.30 -15.21
CA SER A 219 8.24 3.03 -15.32
C SER A 219 8.25 4.23 -14.37
N VAL A 220 9.35 4.39 -13.63
CA VAL A 220 9.59 5.52 -12.73
C VAL A 220 10.95 6.15 -13.02
N THR A 221 11.02 7.46 -12.95
CA THR A 221 12.25 8.23 -13.15
C THR A 221 12.67 8.88 -11.83
N ILE A 222 13.86 8.57 -11.38
CA ILE A 222 14.47 9.14 -10.18
C ILE A 222 15.55 10.11 -10.60
N ILE A 223 15.41 11.34 -10.16
CA ILE A 223 16.33 12.44 -10.47
C ILE A 223 17.11 12.87 -9.24
N ASN A 224 18.20 13.59 -9.47
CA ASN A 224 18.95 14.29 -8.46
C ASN A 224 19.15 15.74 -8.95
N ASP A 225 18.16 16.59 -8.72
CA ASP A 225 18.18 18.02 -9.09
C ASP A 225 18.25 18.94 -7.85
N LYS A 226 18.45 18.36 -6.68
CA LYS A 226 18.61 19.08 -5.43
C LYS A 226 20.10 19.28 -5.08
N ASP A 227 20.36 20.18 -4.15
CA ASP A 227 21.73 20.55 -3.77
C ASP A 227 22.54 19.36 -3.24
N PHE A 228 21.89 18.50 -2.43
CA PHE A 228 22.53 17.30 -1.89
C PHE A 228 21.49 16.23 -1.56
N LEU A 229 21.66 15.00 -2.08
CA LEU A 229 20.93 13.78 -1.75
C LEU A 229 19.46 14.00 -1.34
N GLY A 230 18.65 14.53 -2.24
CA GLY A 230 17.22 14.66 -2.03
C GLY A 230 16.75 15.91 -1.28
N PHE A 231 17.61 16.86 -0.93
CA PHE A 231 17.21 18.12 -0.31
C PHE A 231 18.03 19.33 -0.82
N ASN A 232 17.46 20.52 -0.64
CA ASN A 232 18.16 21.78 -0.86
C ASN A 232 18.65 22.36 0.46
N TRP A 233 19.84 22.94 0.48
CA TRP A 233 20.41 23.54 1.69
C TRP A 233 19.54 24.63 2.31
N LYS A 234 18.81 25.38 1.50
CA LYS A 234 17.89 26.43 1.97
C LYS A 234 16.70 25.91 2.76
N ASP A 235 16.30 24.64 2.51
CA ASP A 235 15.15 24.00 3.16
C ASP A 235 15.55 23.37 4.51
N VAL A 236 16.86 23.30 4.77
CA VAL A 236 17.44 22.78 6.01
C VAL A 236 17.39 23.89 7.05
N THR A 237 16.37 23.90 7.88
CA THR A 237 16.21 24.89 8.94
C THR A 237 17.05 24.56 10.16
N ASN A 238 17.44 25.60 10.90
CA ASN A 238 18.29 25.56 12.10
C ASN A 238 17.64 24.89 13.31
N THR A 239 17.06 23.72 13.14
CA THR A 239 16.52 22.94 14.25
C THR A 239 17.52 21.85 14.61
N SER A 240 17.83 21.73 15.89
CA SER A 240 18.72 20.73 16.49
C SER A 240 18.24 19.28 16.35
N GLN A 241 17.47 18.97 15.33
CA GLN A 241 16.96 17.63 15.08
C GLN A 241 17.85 16.91 14.07
N ALA A 242 18.43 15.81 14.49
CA ALA A 242 18.98 14.83 13.57
C ALA A 242 17.82 14.17 12.81
N TRP A 243 17.80 14.32 11.50
CA TRP A 243 16.89 13.57 10.63
C TRP A 243 17.61 12.32 10.16
N THR A 244 17.04 11.17 10.47
CA THR A 244 17.52 9.90 9.94
C THR A 244 16.58 9.46 8.84
N SER A 245 17.07 9.36 7.62
CA SER A 245 16.34 8.79 6.50
C SER A 245 16.94 7.43 6.18
N TYR A 246 16.11 6.40 6.20
CA TYR A 246 16.45 5.07 5.71
C TYR A 246 15.99 4.97 4.28
N ALA A 247 16.89 4.62 3.39
CA ALA A 247 16.53 4.23 2.03
C ALA A 247 16.52 2.71 2.00
N ASP A 248 15.34 2.13 1.86
CA ASP A 248 15.20 0.70 1.62
C ASP A 248 15.78 0.37 0.25
N VAL A 249 16.84 -0.39 0.23
CA VAL A 249 17.31 -1.06 -0.98
C VAL A 249 16.65 -2.43 -1.01
N ILE A 250 15.73 -2.63 -1.96
CA ILE A 250 14.98 -3.87 -2.10
C ILE A 250 15.90 -5.07 -2.13
N GLY A 251 15.75 -5.96 -1.14
CA GLY A 251 16.43 -7.26 -1.07
C GLY A 251 17.94 -7.22 -1.00
N SER A 252 18.57 -6.07 -0.83
CA SER A 252 19.97 -5.97 -0.50
C SER A 252 20.14 -5.38 0.89
N ASN A 253 20.76 -6.12 1.72
CA ASN A 253 21.40 -5.68 2.91
C ASN A 253 22.86 -5.40 2.52
N PRO A 254 23.32 -4.17 2.64
CA PRO A 254 23.00 -3.11 3.56
C PRO A 254 22.35 -1.87 2.93
N ASP A 255 21.67 -1.09 3.76
CA ASP A 255 21.08 0.20 3.39
C ASP A 255 22.07 1.35 3.67
N LEU A 256 21.93 2.43 2.91
CA LEU A 256 22.61 3.68 3.20
C LEU A 256 21.75 4.52 4.14
N MET A 257 22.36 5.00 5.22
CA MET A 257 21.71 5.91 6.16
C MET A 257 22.22 7.32 5.93
N THR A 258 21.31 8.26 5.75
CA THR A 258 21.63 9.69 5.69
C THR A 258 21.18 10.36 6.98
N THR A 259 22.11 10.96 7.70
CA THR A 259 21.81 11.70 8.91
C THR A 259 22.09 13.18 8.68
N TYR A 260 21.08 14.02 8.91
CA TYR A 260 21.20 15.47 8.84
C TYR A 260 21.54 16.00 10.24
N ARG A 261 22.69 16.64 10.38
CA ARG A 261 23.11 17.26 11.61
C ARG A 261 23.42 18.74 11.39
N PHE A 262 23.09 19.56 12.38
CA PHE A 262 23.47 20.97 12.41
C PHE A 262 24.57 21.14 13.44
N ASN A 263 25.68 21.68 13.00
CA ASN A 263 26.80 21.99 13.87
C ASN A 263 26.97 23.50 13.91
N ALA A 264 26.72 24.10 15.08
CA ALA A 264 26.85 25.56 15.34
C ALA A 264 26.21 26.46 14.27
N GLY A 265 25.06 26.08 13.77
CA GLY A 265 24.31 26.87 12.80
C GLY A 265 24.70 26.65 11.34
N VAL A 266 25.64 25.78 11.05
CA VAL A 266 25.99 25.37 9.69
C VAL A 266 25.28 24.04 9.38
N PRO A 267 24.42 23.98 8.35
CA PRO A 267 23.85 22.74 7.95
C PRO A 267 24.93 21.79 7.44
N SER A 268 24.85 20.54 7.84
CA SER A 268 25.77 19.51 7.38
C SER A 268 25.06 18.17 7.29
N VAL A 269 25.56 17.27 6.45
CA VAL A 269 25.01 15.93 6.27
C VAL A 269 26.10 14.91 6.39
N GLU A 270 25.80 13.85 7.11
CA GLU A 270 26.61 12.64 7.18
C GLU A 270 25.91 11.50 6.46
N VAL A 271 26.62 10.78 5.62
CA VAL A 271 26.14 9.55 4.98
C VAL A 271 27.05 8.41 5.38
N ALA A 272 26.49 7.38 5.92
CA ALA A 272 27.21 6.19 6.32
C ALA A 272 26.51 4.93 5.82
N TYR A 273 27.31 3.88 5.65
CA TYR A 273 26.84 2.58 5.26
C TYR A 273 26.39 1.80 6.49
N PHE A 274 25.13 1.35 6.49
CA PHE A 274 24.50 0.75 7.66
C PHE A 274 23.84 -0.58 7.34
N ASN A 275 23.91 -1.54 8.27
CA ASN A 275 23.16 -2.79 8.16
C ASN A 275 21.98 -2.79 9.12
N VAL A 276 20.79 -2.77 8.55
CA VAL A 276 19.53 -2.73 9.29
C VAL A 276 19.34 -3.93 10.22
N THR A 277 19.83 -5.11 9.84
CA THR A 277 19.63 -6.32 10.62
C THR A 277 20.53 -6.45 11.84
N SER A 278 21.63 -5.73 11.88
CA SER A 278 22.62 -5.83 12.97
C SER A 278 22.80 -4.56 13.77
N ASP A 279 22.09 -3.48 13.44
CA ASP A 279 22.25 -2.14 14.05
C ASP A 279 23.73 -1.68 14.11
N LYS A 280 24.53 -2.10 13.14
CA LYS A 280 25.95 -1.77 13.06
C LYS A 280 26.31 -1.20 11.71
N TYR A 281 27.23 -0.24 11.71
CA TYR A 281 27.94 0.16 10.51
C TYR A 281 28.70 -1.05 9.96
N LEU A 282 28.21 -1.61 8.86
CA LEU A 282 28.70 -2.86 8.33
C LEU A 282 29.95 -2.71 7.53
N SER A 283 30.00 -1.71 6.75
CA SER A 283 31.08 -1.57 5.85
C SER A 283 31.72 -0.22 6.03
N GLN A 284 32.89 -0.33 6.30
CA GLN A 284 33.85 0.72 6.15
C GLN A 284 34.47 0.68 4.78
N SER A 285 33.72 0.20 3.80
CA SER A 285 34.19 0.05 2.44
C SER A 285 34.27 1.42 1.77
N TYR A 286 35.47 1.86 1.54
CA TYR A 286 35.77 2.98 0.67
C TYR A 286 35.02 2.88 -0.66
N ASP A 287 35.10 1.72 -1.31
CA ASP A 287 34.55 1.53 -2.64
C ASP A 287 33.01 1.67 -2.71
N VAL A 288 32.31 1.28 -1.66
CA VAL A 288 30.84 1.42 -1.62
C VAL A 288 30.44 2.89 -1.60
N LEU A 289 30.96 3.67 -0.67
CA LEU A 289 30.65 5.09 -0.57
C LEU A 289 31.24 5.90 -1.74
N TYR A 290 32.44 5.58 -2.16
CA TYR A 290 33.08 6.23 -3.30
C TYR A 290 32.22 6.06 -4.59
N ASN A 291 31.87 4.84 -4.93
CA ASN A 291 31.06 4.56 -6.11
C ASN A 291 29.65 5.14 -6.00
N TYR A 292 29.05 5.11 -4.83
CA TYR A 292 27.77 5.74 -4.56
C TYR A 292 27.83 7.25 -4.87
N PHE A 293 28.81 7.96 -4.33
CA PHE A 293 28.97 9.40 -4.58
C PHE A 293 29.35 9.72 -6.02
N CYS A 294 30.16 8.89 -6.66
CA CYS A 294 30.46 9.03 -8.08
C CYS A 294 29.21 8.89 -8.99
N SER A 295 28.20 8.13 -8.58
CA SER A 295 26.95 8.03 -9.32
C SER A 295 26.12 9.32 -9.30
N PHE A 296 26.31 10.19 -8.28
CA PHE A 296 25.63 11.48 -8.14
C PHE A 296 26.43 12.64 -8.67
N TYR A 297 27.73 12.68 -8.38
CA TYR A 297 28.58 13.86 -8.56
C TYR A 297 29.74 13.64 -9.53
N SER A 298 29.70 12.52 -10.28
CA SER A 298 30.80 12.09 -11.14
C SER A 298 32.08 11.82 -10.35
N GLN A 299 33.25 11.87 -11.01
CA GLN A 299 34.53 11.66 -10.34
C GLN A 299 34.82 12.79 -9.35
N PRO A 300 35.48 12.51 -8.22
CA PRO A 300 35.82 13.51 -7.25
C PRO A 300 36.73 14.59 -7.86
N THR A 301 36.55 15.82 -7.38
CA THR A 301 37.38 16.94 -7.77
C THR A 301 38.83 16.75 -7.31
N TYR A 302 39.01 16.12 -6.15
CA TYR A 302 40.30 15.83 -5.55
C TYR A 302 40.31 14.45 -4.89
N GLU A 303 41.46 13.75 -5.00
CA GLU A 303 41.67 12.44 -4.40
C GLU A 303 43.05 12.38 -3.69
N ASP A 304 43.14 11.63 -2.60
CA ASP A 304 44.37 11.42 -1.83
C ASP A 304 45.41 10.62 -2.62
N LYS A 305 44.99 9.73 -3.49
CA LYS A 305 45.86 8.92 -4.38
C LYS A 305 46.73 9.78 -5.27
N LYS A 306 46.33 11.03 -5.54
CA LYS A 306 47.07 11.98 -6.38
C LYS A 306 48.04 12.86 -5.58
N ASP A 307 47.61 13.39 -4.45
CA ASP A 307 48.41 14.28 -3.57
C ASP A 307 47.77 14.36 -2.18
N LYS A 308 48.34 13.59 -1.25
CA LYS A 308 47.88 13.56 0.15
C LYS A 308 47.95 14.89 0.89
N GLN A 309 48.97 15.67 0.65
CA GLN A 309 49.13 16.97 1.34
C GLN A 309 48.13 17.99 0.82
N LYS A 310 47.90 17.96 -0.48
CA LYS A 310 46.96 18.87 -1.12
C LYS A 310 45.52 18.60 -0.67
N ILE A 311 45.07 17.35 -0.63
CA ILE A 311 43.69 17.03 -0.22
C ILE A 311 43.45 17.43 1.24
N PHE A 312 44.43 17.24 2.12
CA PHE A 312 44.31 17.63 3.52
C PHE A 312 44.22 19.15 3.71
N ARG A 313 44.98 19.92 2.92
CA ARG A 313 44.88 21.38 2.90
C ARG A 313 43.52 21.84 2.40
N LEU A 314 43.05 21.29 1.29
CA LEU A 314 41.75 21.61 0.70
C LEU A 314 40.59 21.25 1.64
N TYR A 315 40.68 20.13 2.33
CA TYR A 315 39.72 19.76 3.35
C TYR A 315 39.58 20.85 4.43
N LYS A 316 40.69 21.41 4.88
CA LYS A 316 40.71 22.50 5.85
C LYS A 316 40.21 23.83 5.31
N GLU A 317 40.42 24.08 4.02
CA GLU A 317 40.00 25.32 3.36
C GLU A 317 38.51 25.30 2.96
N LEU A 318 38.01 24.16 2.50
CA LEU A 318 36.67 24.04 1.95
C LEU A 318 35.55 23.76 2.94
N PHE A 319 35.90 23.18 4.10
CA PHE A 319 34.92 22.78 5.10
C PHE A 319 35.06 23.63 6.37
N SER A 320 33.90 23.88 7.01
CA SER A 320 33.85 24.75 8.20
C SER A 320 34.73 24.23 9.32
N GLU A 321 35.29 25.15 10.16
CA GLU A 321 36.18 24.80 11.25
C GLU A 321 35.58 23.91 12.33
N GLN A 322 34.26 23.87 12.40
CA GLN A 322 33.54 23.08 13.40
C GLN A 322 33.39 21.62 12.96
N LYS A 323 34.52 21.01 12.68
CA LYS A 323 34.58 19.67 12.12
C LYS A 323 34.14 18.63 13.14
N VAL A 324 33.16 17.88 12.76
CA VAL A 324 32.63 16.75 13.55
C VAL A 324 33.72 15.67 13.72
N TYR A 325 34.68 15.65 12.81
CA TYR A 325 35.71 14.61 12.72
C TYR A 325 37.12 15.23 12.66
N PRO A 326 37.67 15.75 13.79
CA PRO A 326 38.96 16.43 13.80
C PRO A 326 40.15 15.54 13.44
N ASN A 327 40.03 14.23 13.68
CA ASN A 327 41.09 13.25 13.43
C ASN A 327 40.85 12.42 12.15
N ALA A 328 39.80 12.75 11.40
CA ALA A 328 39.48 11.99 10.17
C ALA A 328 40.40 12.37 9.00
N TYR A 329 40.69 11.40 8.17
CA TYR A 329 41.54 11.55 7.00
C TYR A 329 40.70 11.73 5.73
N PRO A 330 40.86 12.83 4.97
CA PRO A 330 40.11 13.03 3.72
C PRO A 330 40.68 12.16 2.60
N CYS A 331 39.80 11.33 2.00
CA CYS A 331 40.16 10.42 0.93
C CYS A 331 39.77 10.96 -0.46
N ALA A 332 38.59 11.58 -0.56
CA ALA A 332 38.07 12.16 -1.80
C ALA A 332 37.19 13.37 -1.50
N ILE A 333 37.24 14.40 -2.35
CA ILE A 333 36.42 15.61 -2.23
C ILE A 333 35.71 15.89 -3.53
N TRP A 334 34.39 16.12 -3.45
CA TRP A 334 33.53 16.62 -4.53
C TRP A 334 33.16 18.06 -4.26
N VAL A 335 33.36 18.93 -5.25
CA VAL A 335 32.95 20.33 -5.22
C VAL A 335 31.97 20.55 -6.33
N THR A 336 30.74 20.88 -5.98
CA THR A 336 29.69 21.27 -6.91
C THR A 336 29.39 22.76 -6.81
N ASP A 337 28.40 23.25 -7.55
CA ASP A 337 28.03 24.67 -7.46
C ASP A 337 27.51 25.05 -6.08
N ASN A 338 26.81 24.13 -5.39
CA ASN A 338 26.10 24.41 -4.15
C ASN A 338 26.62 23.59 -2.94
N THR A 339 27.48 22.61 -3.16
CA THR A 339 27.84 21.63 -2.14
C THR A 339 29.33 21.29 -2.16
N ASN A 340 29.95 21.25 -0.98
CA ASN A 340 31.21 20.59 -0.73
C ASN A 340 30.93 19.26 -0.04
N ALA A 341 31.42 18.14 -0.59
CA ALA A 341 31.31 16.82 0.03
C ALA A 341 32.70 16.18 0.15
N VAL A 342 32.95 15.46 1.23
CA VAL A 342 34.22 14.78 1.48
C VAL A 342 33.98 13.36 2.00
N LEU A 343 34.67 12.41 1.40
CA LEU A 343 34.77 11.04 1.91
C LEU A 343 35.92 11.02 2.93
N LEU A 344 35.60 10.71 4.16
CA LEU A 344 36.51 10.66 5.29
C LEU A 344 36.73 9.22 5.74
N LEU A 345 37.95 8.92 6.13
CA LEU A 345 38.29 7.78 6.97
C LEU A 345 38.37 8.30 8.42
N ASP A 346 37.43 7.86 9.25
CA ASP A 346 37.39 8.16 10.67
C ASP A 346 38.23 7.09 11.42
N GLU A 347 39.40 7.47 11.89
CA GLU A 347 40.30 6.54 12.57
C GLU A 347 39.94 6.31 14.04
N ASP A 348 39.16 7.21 14.64
CA ASP A 348 38.82 7.15 16.07
C ASP A 348 37.77 6.07 16.37
N ASP A 349 36.92 5.74 15.41
CA ASP A 349 35.83 4.77 15.59
C ASP A 349 35.95 3.58 14.62
N SER A 350 36.93 2.72 14.92
CA SER A 350 37.11 1.43 14.21
C SER A 350 37.38 1.55 12.69
N ALA A 351 38.02 2.64 12.28
CA ALA A 351 38.42 2.91 10.89
C ALA A 351 37.22 2.84 9.88
N ARG A 352 36.15 3.58 10.17
CA ARG A 352 34.98 3.68 9.29
C ARG A 352 35.14 4.75 8.22
N TYR A 353 34.51 4.53 7.07
CA TYR A 353 34.36 5.55 6.04
C TYR A 353 32.98 6.21 6.15
N ILE A 354 32.98 7.53 6.04
CA ILE A 354 31.77 8.36 6.04
C ILE A 354 31.87 9.44 4.98
N VAL A 355 30.76 9.90 4.46
CA VAL A 355 30.73 11.14 3.66
C VAL A 355 30.11 12.24 4.49
N TYR A 356 30.82 13.34 4.57
CA TYR A 356 30.38 14.57 5.19
C TYR A 356 30.19 15.63 4.11
N ALA A 357 29.09 16.38 4.17
CA ALA A 357 28.79 17.43 3.22
C ALA A 357 28.23 18.66 3.90
N GLU A 358 28.51 19.83 3.31
CA GLU A 358 27.96 21.11 3.71
C GLU A 358 27.74 22.04 2.50
N PRO A 359 26.88 23.07 2.63
CA PRO A 359 26.68 24.04 1.56
C PRO A 359 27.99 24.74 1.23
N ARG A 360 28.20 24.95 -0.07
CA ARG A 360 29.34 25.77 -0.52
C ARG A 360 29.07 27.22 -0.17
N GLN A 361 30.01 27.83 0.51
CA GLN A 361 30.01 29.26 0.89
C GLN A 361 30.38 30.14 -0.29
#